data_73c946e7c0eb155f676a30adfe6bf6ca
#
_entry.id   73c946e7c0eb155f676a30adfe6bf6ca
#
_cell.length_a   1.000
_cell.length_b   1.000
_cell.length_c   1.000
_cell.angle_alpha   90.00
_cell.angle_beta   90.00
_cell.angle_gamma   90.00
#
_symmetry.space_group_name_H-M   'P 1'
#
loop_
_entity.id
_entity.type
_entity.pdbx_description
1 polymer ?
#
loop_
_entity_poly.entity_id
_entity_poly.type
_entity_poly.pdbx_seq_one_letter_code
_entity_poly.pdbx_strand_id
1 'polypeptide(L)'
;MKKNFFTFLLLLTLIVSCDESKTSLYNQNELIFVVEMNSTENKSVDDIANFSQYYTDAIDKTESNSLGWGFYQSGEKIILIERYLDSEAMMQHGKNVSEGGSLETHFTKFMEHFEINKIDVYGNSSDELKEFVKAFGLPFYFHPAYAKFSRN
;
A
#
# COMPACT_ATOMS: atom_id res chain seq x y z
N MET A 1 22.53 40.52 68.83
CA MET A 1 21.41 40.10 67.96
C MET A 1 21.95 39.68 66.60
N LYS A 2 22.08 38.35 66.34
CA LYS A 2 22.58 37.80 65.05
C LYS A 2 21.37 37.29 64.28
N LYS A 3 21.10 37.91 63.11
CA LYS A 3 20.03 37.43 62.19
C LYS A 3 20.64 36.38 61.26
N ASN A 4 20.17 35.15 61.40
CA ASN A 4 20.49 34.08 60.46
C ASN A 4 19.60 34.24 59.23
N PHE A 5 20.22 34.46 58.08
CA PHE A 5 19.60 34.49 56.76
C PHE A 5 19.62 33.08 56.20
N PHE A 6 18.50 32.38 56.22
CA PHE A 6 18.35 31.02 55.67
C PHE A 6 17.99 31.16 54.21
N THR A 7 18.96 30.99 53.34
CA THR A 7 18.73 31.01 51.86
C THR A 7 18.16 29.65 51.44
N PHE A 8 16.88 29.62 51.07
CA PHE A 8 16.20 28.45 50.56
C PHE A 8 16.54 28.35 49.05
N LEU A 9 17.44 27.44 48.67
CA LEU A 9 17.79 27.14 47.32
C LEU A 9 16.73 26.19 46.71
N LEU A 10 15.82 26.75 45.89
CA LEU A 10 14.79 25.99 45.17
C LEU A 10 15.42 25.29 43.98
N LEU A 11 15.70 23.98 44.10
CA LEU A 11 16.21 23.15 43.02
C LEU A 11 15.07 22.82 42.07
N LEU A 12 14.98 23.55 40.97
CA LEU A 12 14.01 23.32 39.87
C LEU A 12 14.52 22.14 39.01
N THR A 13 14.05 20.93 39.30
CA THR A 13 14.28 19.75 38.46
C THR A 13 13.42 19.85 37.20
N LEU A 14 14.03 20.22 36.07
CA LEU A 14 13.43 20.08 34.74
C LEU A 14 13.33 18.58 34.41
N ILE A 15 12.13 18.03 34.53
CA ILE A 15 11.83 16.72 34.00
C ILE A 15 11.68 16.89 32.47
N VAL A 16 12.75 16.62 31.73
CA VAL A 16 12.68 16.46 30.29
C VAL A 16 11.97 15.11 30.08
N SER A 17 10.67 15.15 29.85
CA SER A 17 9.94 13.99 29.33
C SER A 17 10.41 13.78 27.89
N CYS A 18 11.36 12.87 27.68
CA CYS A 18 11.59 12.28 26.38
C CYS A 18 10.36 11.44 26.06
N ASP A 19 9.47 11.97 25.28
CA ASP A 19 8.44 11.19 24.59
C ASP A 19 9.17 10.41 23.50
N GLU A 20 9.68 9.22 23.85
CA GLU A 20 10.10 8.24 22.86
C GLU A 20 8.85 7.86 22.09
N SER A 21 8.64 8.47 20.93
CA SER A 21 7.70 7.98 19.94
C SER A 21 8.13 6.54 19.63
N LYS A 22 7.52 5.57 20.31
CA LYS A 22 7.67 4.15 19.97
C LYS A 22 7.22 4.02 18.54
N THR A 23 8.18 3.97 17.62
CA THR A 23 7.91 3.59 16.24
C THR A 23 7.20 2.25 16.32
N SER A 24 5.93 2.21 15.94
CA SER A 24 5.16 0.98 15.99
C SER A 24 5.87 -0.07 15.14
N LEU A 25 6.18 -1.23 15.73
CA LEU A 25 6.75 -2.37 15.00
C LEU A 25 5.79 -2.91 13.94
N TYR A 26 4.54 -2.40 13.93
CA TYR A 26 3.48 -2.88 13.07
C TYR A 26 2.91 -1.75 12.23
N ASN A 27 2.79 -1.99 10.93
CA ASN A 27 2.03 -1.12 10.04
C ASN A 27 0.52 -1.42 10.20
N GLN A 28 -0.22 -0.49 10.81
CA GLN A 28 -1.68 -0.61 10.97
C GLN A 28 -2.46 -0.15 9.74
N ASN A 29 -1.83 0.61 8.85
CA ASN A 29 -2.48 1.25 7.70
C ASN A 29 -2.30 0.47 6.40
N GLU A 30 -1.47 -0.57 6.40
CA GLU A 30 -1.25 -1.40 5.21
C GLU A 30 -2.56 -1.86 4.60
N LEU A 31 -2.63 -1.77 3.27
CA LEU A 31 -3.70 -2.32 2.47
C LEU A 31 -3.18 -3.47 1.61
N ILE A 32 -3.97 -4.52 1.49
CA ILE A 32 -3.68 -5.66 0.62
C ILE A 32 -4.78 -5.73 -0.43
N PHE A 33 -4.37 -5.67 -1.69
CA PHE A 33 -5.24 -5.85 -2.83
C PHE A 33 -5.06 -7.25 -3.38
N VAL A 34 -6.16 -7.93 -3.60
CA VAL A 34 -6.19 -9.24 -4.24
C VAL A 34 -7.01 -9.08 -5.52
N VAL A 35 -6.32 -9.07 -6.64
CA VAL A 35 -6.91 -8.88 -7.96
C VAL A 35 -7.07 -10.24 -8.63
N GLU A 36 -8.31 -10.66 -8.85
CA GLU A 36 -8.61 -11.86 -9.64
C GLU A 36 -8.75 -11.48 -11.11
N MET A 37 -8.02 -12.21 -11.96
CA MET A 37 -7.94 -11.93 -13.39
C MET A 37 -8.03 -13.21 -14.23
N ASN A 38 -8.45 -13.05 -15.48
CA ASN A 38 -8.18 -14.00 -16.54
C ASN A 38 -7.03 -13.49 -17.40
N SER A 39 -6.28 -14.40 -18.06
CA SER A 39 -5.46 -14.00 -19.21
C SER A 39 -6.36 -13.64 -20.38
N THR A 40 -5.99 -12.62 -21.16
CA THR A 40 -6.65 -12.34 -22.42
C THR A 40 -6.39 -13.46 -23.44
N GLU A 41 -7.26 -13.57 -24.45
CA GLU A 41 -7.11 -14.56 -25.51
C GLU A 41 -5.73 -14.43 -26.19
N ASN A 42 -5.14 -15.56 -26.61
CA ASN A 42 -3.86 -15.68 -27.30
C ASN A 42 -2.60 -15.37 -26.46
N LYS A 43 -2.67 -15.32 -25.13
CA LYS A 43 -1.48 -15.26 -24.27
C LYS A 43 -1.09 -16.66 -23.81
N SER A 44 0.14 -17.05 -24.05
CA SER A 44 0.71 -18.29 -23.52
C SER A 44 1.07 -18.13 -22.04
N VAL A 45 1.31 -19.25 -21.34
CA VAL A 45 1.83 -19.22 -19.96
C VAL A 45 3.16 -18.45 -19.87
N ASP A 46 4.02 -18.58 -20.87
CA ASP A 46 5.31 -17.90 -20.92
C ASP A 46 5.12 -16.38 -21.13
N ASP A 47 4.16 -15.96 -21.97
CA ASP A 47 3.82 -14.53 -22.14
C ASP A 47 3.37 -13.92 -20.82
N ILE A 48 2.48 -14.62 -20.10
CA ILE A 48 1.98 -14.18 -18.79
C ILE A 48 3.13 -14.12 -17.76
N ALA A 49 3.99 -15.13 -17.69
CA ALA A 49 5.11 -15.15 -16.75
C ALA A 49 6.11 -14.02 -17.03
N ASN A 50 6.49 -13.83 -18.29
CA ASN A 50 7.42 -12.78 -18.72
C ASN A 50 6.85 -11.38 -18.47
N PHE A 51 5.57 -11.18 -18.78
CA PHE A 51 4.91 -9.90 -18.51
C PHE A 51 4.78 -9.62 -16.99
N SER A 52 4.44 -10.63 -16.19
CA SER A 52 4.34 -10.50 -14.73
C SER A 52 5.67 -10.04 -14.12
N GLN A 53 6.78 -10.62 -14.57
CA GLN A 53 8.12 -10.19 -14.10
C GLN A 53 8.42 -8.76 -14.54
N TYR A 54 8.18 -8.44 -15.81
CA TYR A 54 8.37 -7.08 -16.34
C TYR A 54 7.58 -6.03 -15.58
N TYR A 55 6.32 -6.31 -15.24
CA TYR A 55 5.46 -5.36 -14.53
C TYR A 55 5.89 -5.21 -13.08
N THR A 56 6.20 -6.32 -12.40
CA THR A 56 6.72 -6.31 -11.02
C THR A 56 8.00 -5.48 -10.91
N ASP A 57 8.95 -5.64 -11.86
CA ASP A 57 10.19 -4.86 -11.91
C ASP A 57 9.93 -3.37 -12.12
N ALA A 58 8.90 -3.00 -12.87
CA ALA A 58 8.53 -1.61 -13.09
C ALA A 58 7.97 -0.97 -11.81
N ILE A 59 7.11 -1.70 -11.08
CA ILE A 59 6.58 -1.24 -9.79
C ILE A 59 7.69 -1.06 -8.75
N ASP A 60 8.56 -2.07 -8.57
CA ASP A 60 9.67 -2.02 -7.62
C ASP A 60 10.59 -0.81 -7.83
N LYS A 61 10.83 -0.44 -9.09
CA LYS A 61 11.66 0.72 -9.46
C LYS A 61 11.00 2.07 -9.27
N THR A 62 9.67 2.14 -9.30
CA THR A 62 8.94 3.42 -9.37
C THR A 62 8.16 3.74 -8.10
N GLU A 63 7.82 2.76 -7.26
CA GLU A 63 6.87 2.92 -6.16
C GLU A 63 7.45 2.47 -4.81
N SER A 64 8.17 3.34 -4.14
CA SER A 64 8.82 3.05 -2.85
C SER A 64 7.85 2.74 -1.69
N ASN A 65 6.58 3.13 -1.81
CA ASN A 65 5.52 2.87 -0.82
C ASN A 65 4.64 1.67 -1.18
N SER A 66 4.99 0.94 -2.25
CA SER A 66 4.49 -0.38 -2.54
C SER A 66 5.33 -1.41 -1.77
N LEU A 67 4.70 -2.16 -0.86
CA LEU A 67 5.37 -3.08 0.06
C LEU A 67 5.61 -4.46 -0.55
N GLY A 68 5.02 -4.74 -1.70
CA GLY A 68 5.21 -6.00 -2.39
C GLY A 68 4.14 -6.28 -3.43
N TRP A 69 4.57 -6.99 -4.47
CA TRP A 69 3.76 -7.40 -5.59
C TRP A 69 4.05 -8.86 -5.96
N GLY A 70 3.01 -9.58 -6.38
CA GLY A 70 3.22 -10.94 -6.86
C GLY A 70 2.06 -11.45 -7.67
N PHE A 71 2.38 -12.07 -8.81
CA PHE A 71 1.42 -12.76 -9.67
C PHE A 71 1.46 -14.27 -9.37
N TYR A 72 0.31 -14.87 -9.23
CA TYR A 72 0.16 -16.27 -8.83
C TYR A 72 -0.86 -16.96 -9.74
N GLN A 73 -0.57 -18.20 -10.13
CA GLN A 73 -1.55 -19.04 -10.80
C GLN A 73 -2.48 -19.70 -9.77
N SER A 74 -3.78 -19.63 -10.00
CA SER A 74 -4.82 -20.28 -9.18
C SER A 74 -5.83 -20.97 -10.11
N GLY A 75 -5.55 -22.24 -10.46
CA GLY A 75 -6.30 -22.93 -11.51
C GLY A 75 -6.17 -22.23 -12.86
N GLU A 76 -7.27 -21.82 -13.44
CA GLU A 76 -7.33 -21.07 -14.70
C GLU A 76 -7.23 -19.53 -14.48
N LYS A 77 -7.24 -19.08 -13.23
CA LYS A 77 -7.16 -17.69 -12.85
C LYS A 77 -5.74 -17.24 -12.56
N ILE A 78 -5.52 -15.96 -12.70
CA ILE A 78 -4.31 -15.29 -12.24
C ILE A 78 -4.70 -14.39 -11.08
N ILE A 79 -3.98 -14.50 -9.97
CA ILE A 79 -4.16 -13.67 -8.78
C ILE A 79 -2.97 -12.74 -8.67
N LEU A 80 -3.21 -11.45 -8.69
CA LEU A 80 -2.22 -10.45 -8.34
C LEU A 80 -2.46 -10.03 -6.90
N ILE A 81 -1.41 -10.08 -6.08
CA ILE A 81 -1.41 -9.54 -4.72
C ILE A 81 -0.53 -8.32 -4.71
N GLU A 82 -1.11 -7.21 -4.30
CA GLU A 82 -0.45 -5.91 -4.16
C GLU A 82 -0.53 -5.49 -2.70
N ARG A 83 0.57 -4.98 -2.16
CA ARG A 83 0.64 -4.50 -0.78
C ARG A 83 1.11 -3.05 -0.77
N TYR A 84 0.35 -2.20 -0.12
CA TYR A 84 0.63 -0.76 -0.03
C TYR A 84 0.78 -0.32 1.42
N LEU A 85 1.67 0.64 1.64
CA LEU A 85 1.90 1.21 2.97
C LEU A 85 0.61 1.74 3.61
N ASP A 86 -0.24 2.37 2.81
CA ASP A 86 -1.52 2.97 3.22
C ASP A 86 -2.39 3.33 1.99
N SER A 87 -3.52 4.03 2.25
CA SER A 87 -4.43 4.51 1.20
C SER A 87 -3.79 5.55 0.27
N GLU A 88 -2.86 6.37 0.77
CA GLU A 88 -2.18 7.39 -0.04
C GLU A 88 -1.22 6.74 -1.04
N ALA A 89 -0.48 5.71 -0.60
CA ALA A 89 0.37 4.91 -1.48
C ALA A 89 -0.42 4.28 -2.64
N MET A 90 -1.61 3.72 -2.35
CA MET A 90 -2.49 3.19 -3.41
C MET A 90 -3.03 4.29 -4.33
N MET A 91 -3.46 5.43 -3.81
CA MET A 91 -3.89 6.55 -4.65
C MET A 91 -2.75 7.07 -5.54
N GLN A 92 -1.50 7.05 -5.05
CA GLN A 92 -0.35 7.39 -5.85
C GLN A 92 -0.13 6.37 -6.99
N HIS A 93 -0.26 5.05 -6.70
CA HIS A 93 -0.25 4.02 -7.75
C HIS A 93 -1.32 4.30 -8.81
N GLY A 94 -2.56 4.56 -8.40
CA GLY A 94 -3.65 4.89 -9.31
C GLY A 94 -3.34 6.09 -10.21
N LYS A 95 -2.69 7.14 -9.68
CA LYS A 95 -2.21 8.28 -10.49
C LYS A 95 -1.10 7.88 -11.46
N ASN A 96 -0.18 7.03 -11.01
CA ASN A 96 0.94 6.57 -11.85
C ASN A 96 0.48 5.76 -13.08
N VAL A 97 -0.58 4.95 -12.93
CA VAL A 97 -1.13 4.14 -14.02
C VAL A 97 -2.15 4.88 -14.90
N SER A 98 -2.59 6.07 -14.48
CA SER A 98 -3.52 6.92 -15.22
C SER A 98 -2.83 7.68 -16.35
N GLU A 99 -3.62 8.33 -17.20
CA GLU A 99 -3.14 9.19 -18.31
C GLU A 99 -2.12 10.23 -17.81
N GLY A 100 -0.96 10.29 -18.44
CA GLY A 100 0.17 11.15 -18.06
C GLY A 100 1.00 10.64 -16.88
N GLY A 101 0.64 9.51 -16.29
CA GLY A 101 1.38 8.90 -15.19
C GLY A 101 2.62 8.11 -15.61
N SER A 102 3.53 7.89 -14.66
CA SER A 102 4.82 7.23 -14.93
C SER A 102 4.69 5.76 -15.36
N LEU A 103 3.58 5.11 -15.05
CA LEU A 103 3.28 3.72 -15.36
C LEU A 103 2.16 3.56 -16.41
N GLU A 104 1.65 4.63 -17.01
CA GLU A 104 0.56 4.59 -18.00
C GLU A 104 0.81 3.55 -19.10
N THR A 105 1.99 3.59 -19.75
CA THR A 105 2.35 2.64 -20.81
C THR A 105 2.43 1.20 -20.29
N HIS A 106 2.88 1.00 -19.05
CA HIS A 106 2.95 -0.32 -18.43
C HIS A 106 1.55 -0.87 -18.15
N PHE A 107 0.66 -0.01 -17.65
CA PHE A 107 -0.73 -0.39 -17.39
C PHE A 107 -1.54 -0.66 -18.65
N THR A 108 -1.31 0.09 -19.72
CA THR A 108 -1.89 -0.22 -21.05
C THR A 108 -1.53 -1.65 -21.47
N LYS A 109 -0.26 -2.03 -21.36
CA LYS A 109 0.17 -3.40 -21.63
C LYS A 109 -0.40 -4.42 -20.64
N PHE A 110 -0.60 -4.04 -19.38
CA PHE A 110 -1.25 -4.89 -18.40
C PHE A 110 -2.66 -5.28 -18.85
N MET A 111 -3.45 -4.31 -19.32
CA MET A 111 -4.79 -4.54 -19.86
C MET A 111 -4.81 -5.31 -21.19
N GLU A 112 -3.68 -5.40 -21.90
CA GLU A 112 -3.52 -6.28 -23.06
C GLU A 112 -3.27 -7.76 -22.67
N HIS A 113 -2.85 -8.01 -21.43
CA HIS A 113 -2.52 -9.34 -20.92
C HIS A 113 -3.59 -9.91 -20.00
N PHE A 114 -4.32 -9.04 -19.29
CA PHE A 114 -5.25 -9.43 -18.24
C PHE A 114 -6.62 -8.75 -18.36
N GLU A 115 -7.65 -9.52 -18.05
CA GLU A 115 -9.00 -9.03 -17.81
C GLU A 115 -9.28 -9.11 -16.30
N ILE A 116 -9.54 -7.97 -15.68
CA ILE A 116 -9.80 -7.88 -14.23
C ILE A 116 -11.25 -8.28 -13.94
N ASN A 117 -11.43 -9.35 -13.16
CA ASN A 117 -12.74 -9.85 -12.75
C ASN A 117 -13.19 -9.25 -11.42
N LYS A 118 -12.24 -9.07 -10.48
CA LYS A 118 -12.55 -8.65 -9.12
C LYS A 118 -11.30 -8.06 -8.45
N ILE A 119 -11.51 -7.05 -7.60
CA ILE A 119 -10.48 -6.46 -6.74
C ILE A 119 -11.01 -6.45 -5.31
N ASP A 120 -10.48 -7.32 -4.45
CA ASP A 120 -10.74 -7.30 -3.02
C ASP A 120 -9.67 -6.49 -2.30
N VAL A 121 -10.10 -5.50 -1.51
CA VAL A 121 -9.23 -4.60 -0.75
C VAL A 121 -9.37 -4.89 0.73
N TYR A 122 -8.35 -5.47 1.34
CA TYR A 122 -8.31 -5.81 2.75
C TYR A 122 -7.55 -4.76 3.55
N GLY A 123 -8.17 -4.28 4.62
CA GLY A 123 -7.63 -3.27 5.52
C GLY A 123 -8.56 -2.06 5.68
N ASN A 124 -8.09 -1.05 6.42
CA ASN A 124 -8.90 0.14 6.73
C ASN A 124 -8.66 1.22 5.68
N SER A 125 -9.31 1.07 4.54
CA SER A 125 -9.28 2.03 3.43
C SER A 125 -9.90 3.36 3.83
N SER A 126 -9.27 4.47 3.46
CA SER A 126 -9.85 5.81 3.65
C SER A 126 -11.06 6.03 2.73
N ASP A 127 -11.91 6.99 3.09
CA ASP A 127 -13.06 7.32 2.25
C ASP A 127 -12.62 8.02 0.95
N GLU A 128 -11.50 8.75 0.99
CA GLU A 128 -10.87 9.35 -0.19
C GLU A 128 -10.43 8.28 -1.20
N LEU A 129 -9.81 7.18 -0.72
CA LEU A 129 -9.44 6.08 -1.61
C LEU A 129 -10.66 5.42 -2.23
N LYS A 130 -11.71 5.15 -1.44
CA LYS A 130 -12.96 4.55 -1.95
C LYS A 130 -13.62 5.41 -3.02
N GLU A 131 -13.57 6.74 -2.88
CA GLU A 131 -14.08 7.65 -3.88
C GLU A 131 -13.18 7.71 -5.11
N PHE A 132 -11.86 7.78 -4.90
CA PHE A 132 -10.86 7.85 -5.97
C PHE A 132 -10.95 6.67 -6.94
N VAL A 133 -11.09 5.44 -6.43
CA VAL A 133 -11.10 4.24 -7.29
C VAL A 133 -12.35 4.11 -8.16
N LYS A 134 -13.44 4.84 -7.87
CA LYS A 134 -14.65 4.82 -8.70
C LYS A 134 -14.38 5.30 -10.13
N ALA A 135 -13.41 6.21 -10.30
CA ALA A 135 -13.04 6.73 -11.62
C ALA A 135 -12.49 5.65 -12.57
N PHE A 136 -11.98 4.54 -12.04
CA PHE A 136 -11.44 3.44 -12.86
C PHE A 136 -12.52 2.53 -13.44
N GLY A 137 -13.75 2.55 -12.89
CA GLY A 137 -14.84 1.69 -13.34
C GLY A 137 -14.59 0.19 -13.09
N LEU A 138 -13.61 -0.16 -12.24
CA LEU A 138 -13.26 -1.53 -11.91
C LEU A 138 -14.04 -2.05 -10.69
N PRO A 139 -14.21 -3.38 -10.54
CA PRO A 139 -15.04 -3.98 -9.48
C PRO A 139 -14.28 -4.07 -8.15
N PHE A 140 -14.20 -2.98 -7.40
CA PHE A 140 -13.59 -2.92 -6.07
C PHE A 140 -14.56 -3.33 -4.96
N TYR A 141 -14.08 -4.19 -4.03
CA TYR A 141 -14.79 -4.63 -2.84
C TYR A 141 -13.92 -4.40 -1.61
N PHE A 142 -14.43 -3.66 -0.62
CA PHE A 142 -13.66 -3.25 0.57
C PHE A 142 -13.99 -4.11 1.79
N HIS A 143 -12.97 -4.62 2.45
CA HIS A 143 -13.03 -5.51 3.59
C HIS A 143 -12.28 -4.91 4.78
N PRO A 144 -12.97 -4.15 5.67
CA PRO A 144 -12.33 -3.58 6.86
C PRO A 144 -11.77 -4.67 7.77
N ALA A 145 -10.61 -4.44 8.36
CA ALA A 145 -9.97 -5.39 9.24
C ALA A 145 -10.64 -5.43 10.62
N TYR A 146 -11.00 -6.63 11.10
CA TYR A 146 -11.35 -6.83 12.51
C TYR A 146 -10.13 -6.84 13.41
N ALA A 147 -9.04 -7.46 12.97
CA ALA A 147 -7.73 -7.48 13.63
C ALA A 147 -6.66 -7.81 12.60
N LYS A 148 -5.53 -7.13 12.66
CA LYS A 148 -4.37 -7.43 11.84
C LYS A 148 -3.08 -6.96 12.52
N PHE A 149 -1.97 -7.54 12.10
CA PHE A 149 -0.65 -6.92 12.24
C PHE A 149 0.15 -7.14 10.96
N SER A 150 1.02 -6.18 10.66
CA SER A 150 2.01 -6.28 9.60
C SER A 150 3.35 -5.76 10.15
N ARG A 151 4.45 -6.44 9.83
CA ARG A 151 5.80 -5.98 10.19
C ARG A 151 6.38 -5.17 9.03
N ASN A 152 7.06 -4.09 9.38
CA ASN A 152 7.81 -3.28 8.43
C ASN A 152 9.11 -3.99 8.06
#